data_38e6b9fa17ea39f426e5499da4b72346
#
_entry.id   38e6b9fa17ea39f426e5499da4b72346
#
_cell.length_a   1.000
_cell.length_b   1.000
_cell.length_c   1.000
_cell.angle_alpha   90.00
_cell.angle_beta   90.00
_cell.angle_gamma   90.00
#
_symmetry.space_group_name_H-M   'P 1'
#
loop_
_entity.id
_entity.type
_entity.pdbx_description
1 polymer ?
#
loop_
_entity_poly.entity_id
_entity_poly.type
_entity_poly.pdbx_seq_one_letter_code
_entity_poly.pdbx_strand_id
1 'polypeptide(L)'
;MFSGIIEEMATVVAIKKDQENIDLTLSCSFTSQLTIDQSVAHNGVCLTVVRKTNDTYTVTAMKETLDRSNLGLLKVGDKVNVERSMIMNGRLDGHIVQGHVDETAVCTAVADAQGSTYYTFKYKFDKEMASRGYFTVDKGSVTVNGVSLTVCNPTADTFSVAIIPYTHDNTNFGYIKEGNVVNIEFDILGKYIARLNTLTKE
;
A
#
# COMPACT_ATOMS: atom_id res chain seq x y z
N MET A 1 -6.39 1.66 10.77
CA MET A 1 -6.42 2.89 9.97
C MET A 1 -5.05 3.54 9.94
N PHE A 2 -4.66 4.09 8.81
CA PHE A 2 -3.34 4.63 8.51
C PHE A 2 -3.47 5.98 7.81
N SER A 3 -2.37 6.69 7.65
CA SER A 3 -2.33 7.99 6.95
C SER A 3 -1.69 7.89 5.56
N GLY A 4 -0.99 6.80 5.28
CA GLY A 4 -0.18 6.62 4.08
C GLY A 4 1.16 7.35 4.14
N ILE A 5 1.61 7.70 5.33
CA ILE A 5 2.96 8.23 5.60
C ILE A 5 3.82 7.09 6.14
N ILE A 6 4.74 6.63 5.33
CA ILE A 6 5.63 5.51 5.68
C ILE A 6 6.59 5.94 6.79
N GLU A 7 6.64 5.14 7.86
CA GLU A 7 7.58 5.39 8.97
C GLU A 7 8.97 4.85 8.64
N GLU A 8 9.04 3.69 7.97
CA GLU A 8 10.30 3.02 7.66
C GLU A 8 10.11 1.95 6.58
N MET A 9 11.20 1.47 6.02
CA MET A 9 11.23 0.23 5.23
C MET A 9 11.73 -0.92 6.10
N ALA A 10 10.83 -1.82 6.48
CA ALA A 10 11.21 -3.08 7.15
C ALA A 10 11.91 -4.04 6.17
N THR A 11 12.77 -4.89 6.70
CA THR A 11 13.40 -5.97 5.92
C THR A 11 12.71 -7.29 6.19
N VAL A 12 12.36 -8.03 5.14
CA VAL A 12 11.85 -9.40 5.27
C VAL A 12 13.00 -10.32 5.72
N VAL A 13 12.86 -10.91 6.91
CA VAL A 13 13.88 -11.77 7.52
C VAL A 13 13.61 -13.24 7.26
N ALA A 14 12.33 -13.64 7.29
CA ALA A 14 11.92 -14.99 7.00
C ALA A 14 10.50 -15.03 6.42
N ILE A 15 10.25 -16.04 5.60
CA ILE A 15 8.93 -16.35 5.03
C ILE A 15 8.64 -17.81 5.32
N LYS A 16 7.53 -18.09 5.98
CA LYS A 16 7.09 -19.46 6.26
C LYS A 16 5.70 -19.66 5.69
N LYS A 17 5.56 -20.62 4.79
CA LYS A 17 4.26 -21.06 4.28
C LYS A 17 3.56 -21.92 5.33
N ASP A 18 2.29 -21.62 5.61
CA ASP A 18 1.42 -22.40 6.48
C ASP A 18 0.07 -22.61 5.75
N GLN A 19 -0.08 -23.77 5.15
CA GLN A 19 -1.20 -24.12 4.26
C GLN A 19 -1.33 -23.13 3.10
N GLU A 20 -2.44 -22.37 3.05
CA GLU A 20 -2.66 -21.31 2.05
C GLU A 20 -2.19 -19.92 2.53
N ASN A 21 -1.79 -19.80 3.80
CA ASN A 21 -1.30 -18.57 4.40
C ASN A 21 0.24 -18.48 4.33
N ILE A 22 0.75 -17.26 4.56
CA ILE A 22 2.18 -17.01 4.69
C ILE A 22 2.42 -16.21 5.98
N ASP A 23 3.32 -16.71 6.82
CA ASP A 23 3.92 -15.93 7.90
C ASP A 23 5.10 -15.15 7.37
N LEU A 24 5.04 -13.83 7.45
CA LEU A 24 6.13 -12.91 7.14
C LEU A 24 6.77 -12.46 8.44
N THR A 25 8.06 -12.73 8.61
CA THR A 25 8.85 -12.19 9.71
C THR A 25 9.69 -11.03 9.21
N LEU A 26 9.56 -9.87 9.85
CA LEU A 26 10.20 -8.63 9.43
C LEU A 26 11.00 -8.02 10.59
N SER A 27 11.94 -7.14 10.23
CA SER A 27 12.74 -6.35 11.18
C SER A 27 12.72 -4.88 10.77
N CYS A 28 12.51 -4.00 11.74
CA CYS A 28 12.58 -2.54 11.58
C CYS A 28 13.00 -1.90 12.92
N SER A 29 13.33 -0.61 12.91
CA SER A 29 13.85 0.09 14.11
C SER A 29 12.84 0.16 15.26
N PHE A 30 11.54 0.26 14.94
CA PHE A 30 10.48 0.30 15.95
C PHE A 30 9.93 -1.08 16.37
N THR A 31 10.57 -2.20 15.96
CA THR A 31 10.12 -3.56 16.30
C THR A 31 9.90 -3.73 17.80
N SER A 32 10.80 -3.22 18.65
CA SER A 32 10.70 -3.32 20.11
C SER A 32 9.47 -2.61 20.67
N GLN A 33 8.96 -1.59 19.99
CA GLN A 33 7.79 -0.79 20.38
C GLN A 33 6.45 -1.43 20.01
N LEU A 34 6.46 -2.44 19.09
CA LEU A 34 5.25 -3.14 18.68
C LEU A 34 4.69 -4.00 19.83
N THR A 35 3.39 -4.23 19.78
CA THR A 35 2.69 -5.18 20.66
C THR A 35 1.99 -6.25 19.84
N ILE A 36 1.78 -7.44 20.43
CA ILE A 36 0.90 -8.45 19.83
C ILE A 36 -0.51 -7.85 19.70
N ASP A 37 -1.25 -8.24 18.66
CA ASP A 37 -2.55 -7.71 18.25
C ASP A 37 -2.53 -6.28 17.66
N GLN A 38 -1.37 -5.63 17.59
CA GLN A 38 -1.24 -4.34 16.92
C GLN A 38 -1.34 -4.50 15.40
N SER A 39 -2.07 -3.56 14.75
CA SER A 39 -2.10 -3.45 13.30
C SER A 39 -0.93 -2.63 12.77
N VAL A 40 -0.26 -3.16 11.75
CA VAL A 40 0.80 -2.50 10.99
C VAL A 40 0.51 -2.68 9.50
N ALA A 41 0.64 -1.63 8.69
CA ALA A 41 0.54 -1.72 7.25
C ALA A 41 1.88 -2.20 6.64
N HIS A 42 1.82 -3.11 5.69
CA HIS A 42 2.96 -3.69 4.96
C HIS A 42 2.74 -3.52 3.47
N ASN A 43 3.48 -2.64 2.81
CA ASN A 43 3.16 -2.19 1.45
C ASN A 43 1.67 -1.83 1.29
N GLY A 44 1.09 -1.16 2.29
CA GLY A 44 -0.31 -0.78 2.32
C GLY A 44 -1.28 -1.87 2.79
N VAL A 45 -0.83 -3.09 3.07
CA VAL A 45 -1.67 -4.17 3.59
C VAL A 45 -1.67 -4.16 5.12
N CYS A 46 -2.83 -3.94 5.73
CA CYS A 46 -3.02 -4.01 7.17
C CYS A 46 -2.93 -5.46 7.65
N LEU A 47 -1.94 -5.77 8.47
CA LEU A 47 -1.75 -7.09 9.09
C LEU A 47 -1.54 -6.94 10.59
N THR A 48 -1.98 -7.96 11.33
CA THR A 48 -1.86 -8.01 12.78
C THR A 48 -0.54 -8.68 13.18
N VAL A 49 0.15 -8.08 14.13
CA VAL A 49 1.36 -8.68 14.75
C VAL A 49 0.95 -9.88 15.59
N VAL A 50 1.37 -11.08 15.18
CA VAL A 50 1.01 -12.35 15.85
C VAL A 50 2.14 -12.88 16.74
N ARG A 51 3.39 -12.53 16.47
CA ARG A 51 4.57 -12.89 17.27
C ARG A 51 5.60 -11.78 17.21
N LYS A 52 6.41 -11.61 18.23
CA LYS A 52 7.54 -10.70 18.22
C LYS A 52 8.68 -11.17 19.12
N THR A 53 9.87 -10.72 18.81
CA THR A 53 11.07 -10.72 19.65
C THR A 53 11.52 -9.27 19.87
N ASN A 54 12.72 -9.04 20.37
CA ASN A 54 13.28 -7.68 20.45
C ASN A 54 13.60 -7.10 19.05
N ASP A 55 14.01 -7.96 18.10
CA ASP A 55 14.57 -7.55 16.80
C ASP A 55 13.66 -7.83 15.61
N THR A 56 12.69 -8.75 15.78
CA THR A 56 11.80 -9.16 14.70
C THR A 56 10.34 -9.27 15.15
N TYR A 57 9.43 -9.09 14.22
CA TYR A 57 8.01 -9.38 14.43
C TYR A 57 7.46 -10.20 13.26
N THR A 58 6.38 -10.92 13.50
CA THR A 58 5.74 -11.78 12.48
C THR A 58 4.29 -11.38 12.33
N VAL A 59 3.85 -11.32 11.08
CA VAL A 59 2.46 -11.14 10.66
C VAL A 59 2.04 -12.28 9.76
N THR A 60 0.75 -12.61 9.73
CA THR A 60 0.21 -13.67 8.86
C THR A 60 -0.65 -13.05 7.77
N ALA A 61 -0.30 -13.29 6.52
CA ALA A 61 -1.10 -12.93 5.35
C ALA A 61 -1.92 -14.15 4.91
N MET A 62 -3.24 -13.99 4.89
CA MET A 62 -4.18 -15.02 4.43
C MET A 62 -4.19 -15.08 2.89
N LYS A 63 -4.70 -16.20 2.35
CA LYS A 63 -4.81 -16.42 0.89
C LYS A 63 -5.48 -15.25 0.18
N GLU A 64 -6.62 -14.76 0.66
CA GLU A 64 -7.34 -13.64 0.03
C GLU A 64 -6.48 -12.37 -0.04
N THR A 65 -5.69 -12.10 0.99
CA THR A 65 -4.72 -10.98 1.03
C THR A 65 -3.60 -11.19 0.01
N LEU A 66 -3.10 -12.42 -0.13
CA LEU A 66 -2.05 -12.77 -1.09
C LEU A 66 -2.54 -12.67 -2.54
N ASP A 67 -3.79 -13.04 -2.79
CA ASP A 67 -4.42 -12.99 -4.12
C ASP A 67 -4.62 -11.53 -4.60
N ARG A 68 -4.78 -10.56 -3.68
CA ARG A 68 -5.01 -9.14 -3.99
C ARG A 68 -3.77 -8.26 -3.90
N SER A 69 -2.69 -8.76 -3.34
CA SER A 69 -1.51 -7.93 -3.04
C SER A 69 -0.21 -8.51 -3.58
N ASN A 70 0.84 -7.69 -3.55
CA ASN A 70 2.18 -8.13 -3.93
C ASN A 70 2.92 -8.87 -2.80
N LEU A 71 2.29 -9.11 -1.64
CA LEU A 71 2.96 -9.75 -0.51
C LEU A 71 3.41 -11.18 -0.81
N GLY A 72 2.66 -11.90 -1.68
CA GLY A 72 3.03 -13.23 -2.14
C GLY A 72 4.28 -13.29 -3.03
N LEU A 73 4.74 -12.14 -3.56
CA LEU A 73 5.92 -12.03 -4.41
C LEU A 73 7.20 -11.72 -3.61
N LEU A 74 7.07 -11.39 -2.32
CA LEU A 74 8.20 -11.01 -1.47
C LEU A 74 9.17 -12.16 -1.27
N LYS A 75 10.44 -11.79 -1.11
CA LYS A 75 11.56 -12.69 -0.80
C LYS A 75 12.29 -12.21 0.44
N VAL A 76 13.03 -13.11 1.09
CA VAL A 76 13.93 -12.73 2.18
C VAL A 76 14.96 -11.72 1.68
N GLY A 77 15.12 -10.64 2.42
CA GLY A 77 15.95 -9.48 2.07
C GLY A 77 15.19 -8.32 1.43
N ASP A 78 13.97 -8.52 0.94
CA ASP A 78 13.18 -7.44 0.33
C ASP A 78 12.82 -6.35 1.35
N LYS A 79 12.67 -5.12 0.84
CA LYS A 79 12.26 -3.95 1.60
C LYS A 79 10.76 -3.73 1.45
N VAL A 80 10.07 -3.58 2.57
CA VAL A 80 8.62 -3.41 2.67
C VAL A 80 8.34 -2.10 3.40
N ASN A 81 7.55 -1.22 2.79
CA ASN A 81 7.07 -0.02 3.46
C ASN A 81 6.22 -0.40 4.67
N VAL A 82 6.50 0.17 5.84
CA VAL A 82 5.72 -0.09 7.05
C VAL A 82 5.24 1.21 7.69
N GLU A 83 4.01 1.16 8.17
CA GLU A 83 3.36 2.23 8.94
C GLU A 83 2.56 1.60 10.06
N ARG A 84 2.73 2.08 11.30
CA ARG A 84 1.88 1.70 12.43
C ARG A 84 0.51 2.37 12.32
N SER A 85 -0.52 1.74 12.87
CA SER A 85 -1.85 2.34 12.93
C SER A 85 -1.81 3.71 13.62
N MET A 86 -2.65 4.64 13.11
CA MET A 86 -2.79 5.99 13.66
C MET A 86 -3.21 5.94 15.13
N ILE A 87 -2.66 6.84 15.92
CA ILE A 87 -3.10 7.10 17.30
C ILE A 87 -4.23 8.14 17.30
N MET A 88 -5.11 8.05 18.31
CA MET A 88 -6.11 9.09 18.56
C MET A 88 -5.41 10.44 18.81
N ASN A 89 -5.94 11.50 18.22
CA ASN A 89 -5.35 12.85 18.21
C ASN A 89 -4.03 12.99 17.43
N GLY A 90 -3.64 11.96 16.64
CA GLY A 90 -2.55 12.08 15.67
C GLY A 90 -2.93 12.96 14.48
N ARG A 91 -1.92 13.42 13.74
CA ARG A 91 -2.14 14.16 12.49
C ARG A 91 -2.49 13.19 11.36
N LEU A 92 -3.30 13.66 10.41
CA LEU A 92 -3.55 12.98 9.14
C LEU A 92 -2.79 13.75 8.05
N ASP A 93 -1.51 13.45 7.88
CA ASP A 93 -0.65 14.18 6.93
C ASP A 93 -0.78 13.65 5.48
N GLY A 94 -1.39 12.48 5.26
CA GLY A 94 -1.77 11.96 3.95
C GLY A 94 -3.29 12.02 3.71
N HIS A 95 -3.91 10.84 3.53
CA HIS A 95 -5.36 10.72 3.43
C HIS A 95 -5.84 9.52 4.29
N ILE A 96 -7.15 9.26 4.33
CA ILE A 96 -7.70 8.14 5.09
C ILE A 96 -7.36 6.84 4.36
N VAL A 97 -6.40 6.08 4.90
CA VAL A 97 -5.95 4.79 4.38
C VAL A 97 -6.42 3.68 5.31
N GLN A 98 -7.10 2.68 4.77
CA GLN A 98 -7.60 1.57 5.56
C GLN A 98 -6.56 0.46 5.76
N GLY A 99 -5.63 0.34 4.81
CA GLY A 99 -4.74 -0.80 4.69
C GLY A 99 -5.42 -2.00 4.02
N HIS A 100 -6.46 -1.74 3.24
CA HIS A 100 -7.24 -2.74 2.52
C HIS A 100 -6.99 -2.61 1.02
N VAL A 101 -5.87 -3.17 0.59
CA VAL A 101 -5.44 -3.18 -0.81
C VAL A 101 -6.55 -3.75 -1.70
N ASP A 102 -6.90 -3.01 -2.74
CA ASP A 102 -7.96 -3.38 -3.67
C ASP A 102 -7.47 -4.34 -4.74
N GLU A 103 -6.34 -3.99 -5.33
CA GLU A 103 -5.67 -4.79 -6.37
C GLU A 103 -4.20 -4.42 -6.49
N THR A 104 -3.51 -5.07 -7.41
CA THR A 104 -2.14 -4.72 -7.81
C THR A 104 -2.13 -3.95 -9.12
N ALA A 105 -1.10 -3.10 -9.29
CA ALA A 105 -0.79 -2.43 -10.53
C ALA A 105 0.65 -2.75 -10.97
N VAL A 106 0.93 -2.59 -12.25
CA VAL A 106 2.28 -2.74 -12.81
C VAL A 106 2.85 -1.36 -13.11
N CYS A 107 4.07 -1.09 -12.65
CA CYS A 107 4.82 0.10 -13.06
C CYS A 107 5.16 -0.02 -14.56
N THR A 108 4.65 0.89 -15.39
CA THR A 108 4.85 0.87 -16.84
C THR A 108 5.84 1.91 -17.34
N ALA A 109 6.16 2.91 -16.54
CA ALA A 109 7.18 3.90 -16.86
C ALA A 109 7.74 4.55 -15.59
N VAL A 110 9.02 4.89 -15.64
CA VAL A 110 9.73 5.69 -14.63
C VAL A 110 10.48 6.79 -15.39
N ALA A 111 10.19 8.05 -15.08
CA ALA A 111 10.76 9.21 -15.77
C ALA A 111 11.30 10.25 -14.79
N ASP A 112 12.55 10.67 -14.97
CA ASP A 112 13.14 11.79 -14.23
C ASP A 112 12.54 13.12 -14.72
N ALA A 113 12.20 14.01 -13.80
CA ALA A 113 11.58 15.31 -14.05
C ALA A 113 12.27 16.44 -13.28
N GLN A 114 13.60 16.48 -13.31
CA GLN A 114 14.42 17.59 -12.75
C GLN A 114 14.07 17.95 -11.30
N GLY A 115 14.15 16.99 -10.39
CA GLY A 115 13.88 17.19 -8.96
C GLY A 115 12.72 16.36 -8.41
N SER A 116 12.04 15.62 -9.28
CA SER A 116 11.07 14.58 -8.91
C SER A 116 11.17 13.43 -9.89
N THR A 117 10.62 12.27 -9.53
CA THR A 117 10.51 11.12 -10.41
C THR A 117 9.04 10.79 -10.64
N TYR A 118 8.63 10.72 -11.90
CA TYR A 118 7.28 10.28 -12.26
C TYR A 118 7.26 8.77 -12.42
N TYR A 119 6.29 8.14 -11.78
CA TYR A 119 5.97 6.72 -11.96
C TYR A 119 4.59 6.61 -12.57
N THR A 120 4.46 5.80 -13.62
CA THR A 120 3.16 5.49 -14.23
C THR A 120 2.82 4.04 -13.92
N PHE A 121 1.60 3.84 -13.44
CA PHE A 121 1.08 2.53 -13.06
C PHE A 121 -0.12 2.16 -13.91
N LYS A 122 -0.19 0.89 -14.30
CA LYS A 122 -1.34 0.31 -14.99
C LYS A 122 -1.98 -0.75 -14.10
N TYR A 123 -3.30 -0.63 -13.91
CA TYR A 123 -4.12 -1.57 -13.15
C TYR A 123 -5.21 -2.19 -14.04
N LYS A 124 -5.90 -3.22 -13.54
CA LYS A 124 -6.95 -3.88 -14.30
C LYS A 124 -8.23 -3.04 -14.24
N PHE A 125 -8.58 -2.39 -15.36
CA PHE A 125 -9.86 -1.69 -15.45
C PHE A 125 -11.02 -2.67 -15.52
N ASP A 126 -11.98 -2.49 -14.61
CA ASP A 126 -13.28 -3.17 -14.62
C ASP A 126 -14.38 -2.13 -14.48
N LYS A 127 -15.31 -2.07 -15.44
CA LYS A 127 -16.38 -1.05 -15.47
C LYS A 127 -17.33 -1.18 -14.27
N GLU A 128 -17.61 -2.38 -13.81
CA GLU A 128 -18.45 -2.61 -12.64
C GLU A 128 -17.75 -2.12 -11.38
N MET A 129 -16.47 -2.47 -11.20
CA MET A 129 -15.67 -1.98 -10.09
C MET A 129 -15.51 -0.46 -10.12
N ALA A 130 -15.27 0.13 -11.28
CA ALA A 130 -15.21 1.60 -11.42
C ALA A 130 -16.53 2.27 -10.98
N SER A 131 -17.68 1.68 -11.30
CA SER A 131 -18.99 2.19 -10.82
C SER A 131 -19.16 2.11 -9.29
N ARG A 132 -18.34 1.32 -8.61
CA ARG A 132 -18.28 1.16 -7.15
C ARG A 132 -17.21 2.03 -6.48
N GLY A 133 -16.53 2.91 -7.22
CA GLY A 133 -15.52 3.82 -6.68
C GLY A 133 -14.07 3.33 -6.77
N TYR A 134 -13.81 2.26 -7.54
CA TYR A 134 -12.45 1.74 -7.78
C TYR A 134 -11.86 2.40 -9.04
N PHE A 135 -11.47 3.64 -8.90
CA PHE A 135 -10.84 4.44 -9.94
C PHE A 135 -10.04 5.60 -9.35
N THR A 136 -9.14 6.16 -10.14
CA THR A 136 -8.36 7.34 -9.77
C THR A 136 -8.98 8.62 -10.35
N VAL A 137 -8.83 9.73 -9.62
CA VAL A 137 -9.30 11.06 -10.00
C VAL A 137 -8.11 12.00 -10.10
N ASP A 138 -8.07 12.86 -11.12
CA ASP A 138 -7.00 13.85 -11.24
C ASP A 138 -6.94 14.74 -9.99
N LYS A 139 -5.73 14.89 -9.44
CA LYS A 139 -5.47 15.55 -8.15
C LYS A 139 -6.15 14.90 -6.94
N GLY A 140 -6.77 13.72 -7.10
CA GLY A 140 -7.24 12.91 -5.99
C GLY A 140 -6.10 12.15 -5.31
N SER A 141 -6.45 11.39 -4.27
CA SER A 141 -5.52 10.55 -3.52
C SER A 141 -5.59 9.09 -3.94
N VAL A 142 -4.47 8.42 -3.86
CA VAL A 142 -4.34 6.96 -4.01
C VAL A 142 -3.18 6.49 -3.14
N THR A 143 -3.21 5.27 -2.62
CA THR A 143 -1.99 4.66 -2.08
C THR A 143 -1.33 3.75 -3.10
N VAL A 144 -0.01 3.84 -3.16
CA VAL A 144 0.82 2.87 -3.88
C VAL A 144 1.82 2.28 -2.88
N ASN A 145 1.80 0.98 -2.68
CA ASN A 145 2.56 0.31 -1.62
C ASN A 145 2.44 1.01 -0.25
N GLY A 146 1.23 1.47 0.08
CA GLY A 146 0.92 2.17 1.34
C GLY A 146 1.29 3.64 1.38
N VAL A 147 1.97 4.19 0.38
CA VAL A 147 2.34 5.61 0.31
C VAL A 147 1.16 6.42 -0.20
N SER A 148 0.71 7.43 0.56
CA SER A 148 -0.32 8.39 0.14
C SER A 148 0.23 9.33 -0.92
N LEU A 149 -0.38 9.36 -2.11
CA LEU A 149 0.13 10.09 -3.26
C LEU A 149 -1.00 10.82 -3.99
N THR A 150 -0.63 11.92 -4.63
CA THR A 150 -1.52 12.68 -5.51
C THR A 150 -1.49 12.10 -6.92
N VAL A 151 -2.65 11.80 -7.45
CA VAL A 151 -2.85 11.28 -8.81
C VAL A 151 -2.58 12.39 -9.83
N CYS A 152 -1.85 12.02 -10.88
CA CYS A 152 -1.61 12.82 -12.08
C CYS A 152 -1.99 12.01 -13.33
N ASN A 153 -2.52 12.70 -14.35
CA ASN A 153 -2.80 12.13 -15.67
C ASN A 153 -3.56 10.78 -15.63
N PRO A 154 -4.68 10.66 -14.88
CA PRO A 154 -5.43 9.41 -14.85
C PRO A 154 -6.11 9.14 -16.19
N THR A 155 -6.13 7.87 -16.57
CA THR A 155 -6.97 7.31 -17.64
C THR A 155 -7.93 6.28 -17.06
N ALA A 156 -8.55 5.46 -17.90
CA ALA A 156 -9.42 4.38 -17.41
C ALA A 156 -8.64 3.31 -16.64
N ASP A 157 -7.39 3.02 -17.02
CA ASP A 157 -6.59 1.91 -16.49
C ASP A 157 -5.17 2.31 -16.08
N THR A 158 -4.81 3.59 -16.17
CA THR A 158 -3.49 4.10 -15.77
C THR A 158 -3.59 5.38 -14.97
N PHE A 159 -2.59 5.63 -14.16
CA PHE A 159 -2.34 6.92 -13.51
C PHE A 159 -0.84 7.10 -13.30
N SER A 160 -0.43 8.35 -13.10
CA SER A 160 0.94 8.68 -12.73
C SER A 160 0.96 9.36 -11.36
N VAL A 161 2.12 9.27 -10.70
CA VAL A 161 2.41 10.00 -9.46
C VAL A 161 3.77 10.66 -9.55
N ALA A 162 3.93 11.84 -8.98
CA ALA A 162 5.21 12.54 -8.88
C ALA A 162 5.81 12.31 -7.49
N ILE A 163 6.98 11.71 -7.43
CA ILE A 163 7.68 11.36 -6.18
C ILE A 163 8.82 12.35 -5.96
N ILE A 164 8.78 13.06 -4.83
CA ILE A 164 9.86 13.92 -4.38
C ILE A 164 11.06 13.11 -3.87
N PRO A 165 12.29 13.63 -3.87
CA PRO A 165 13.49 12.90 -3.42
C PRO A 165 13.33 12.28 -2.03
N TYR A 166 12.73 12.99 -1.09
CA TYR A 166 12.51 12.48 0.26
C TYR A 166 11.68 11.19 0.26
N THR A 167 10.57 11.13 -0.47
CA THR A 167 9.72 9.95 -0.57
C THR A 167 10.44 8.81 -1.31
N HIS A 168 11.18 9.13 -2.37
CA HIS A 168 11.99 8.17 -3.10
C HIS A 168 13.01 7.46 -2.20
N ASP A 169 13.71 8.22 -1.36
CA ASP A 169 14.81 7.69 -0.54
C ASP A 169 14.31 6.99 0.75
N ASN A 170 13.13 7.38 1.26
CA ASN A 170 12.59 6.87 2.52
C ASN A 170 11.47 5.82 2.35
N THR A 171 11.16 5.43 1.11
CA THR A 171 10.19 4.36 0.81
C THR A 171 10.73 3.41 -0.24
N ASN A 172 10.04 2.31 -0.47
CA ASN A 172 10.44 1.37 -1.52
C ASN A 172 10.26 1.90 -2.96
N PHE A 173 9.82 3.14 -3.14
CA PHE A 173 9.82 3.79 -4.46
C PHE A 173 11.22 3.85 -5.08
N GLY A 174 12.27 3.99 -4.28
CA GLY A 174 13.66 3.93 -4.76
C GLY A 174 14.07 2.61 -5.42
N TYR A 175 13.30 1.54 -5.22
CA TYR A 175 13.54 0.22 -5.80
C TYR A 175 12.57 -0.12 -6.95
N ILE A 176 11.48 0.66 -7.12
CA ILE A 176 10.47 0.39 -8.17
C ILE A 176 11.06 0.70 -9.55
N LYS A 177 10.90 -0.25 -10.46
CA LYS A 177 11.30 -0.17 -11.87
C LYS A 177 10.13 -0.60 -12.75
N GLU A 178 10.22 -0.31 -14.04
CA GLU A 178 9.28 -0.84 -15.02
C GLU A 178 9.15 -2.36 -14.91
N GLY A 179 7.91 -2.85 -14.95
CA GLY A 179 7.55 -4.26 -14.74
C GLY A 179 7.31 -4.65 -13.29
N ASN A 180 7.66 -3.83 -12.31
CA ASN A 180 7.40 -4.17 -10.91
C ASN A 180 5.91 -4.06 -10.58
N VAL A 181 5.46 -4.99 -9.73
CA VAL A 181 4.08 -5.05 -9.21
C VAL A 181 4.01 -4.31 -7.89
N VAL A 182 3.05 -3.41 -7.77
CA VAL A 182 2.76 -2.62 -6.57
C VAL A 182 1.33 -2.84 -6.11
N ASN A 183 1.07 -2.61 -4.83
CA ASN A 183 -0.28 -2.60 -4.27
C ASN A 183 -0.92 -1.24 -4.47
N ILE A 184 -2.21 -1.20 -4.82
CA ILE A 184 -3.01 0.02 -4.83
C ILE A 184 -4.24 -0.11 -3.93
N GLU A 185 -4.53 0.99 -3.21
CA GLU A 185 -5.79 1.19 -2.50
C GLU A 185 -6.38 2.51 -3.00
N PHE A 186 -7.57 2.44 -3.60
CA PHE A 186 -8.31 3.63 -4.03
C PHE A 186 -8.90 4.37 -2.83
N ASP A 187 -9.04 5.68 -2.93
CA ASP A 187 -9.58 6.50 -1.86
C ASP A 187 -10.96 6.00 -1.42
N ILE A 188 -11.09 5.70 -0.14
CA ILE A 188 -12.31 5.16 0.46
C ILE A 188 -13.53 6.07 0.26
N LEU A 189 -13.32 7.39 0.14
CA LEU A 189 -14.41 8.34 -0.10
C LEU A 189 -15.12 8.07 -1.42
N GLY A 190 -14.38 7.73 -2.48
CA GLY A 190 -14.95 7.35 -3.77
C GLY A 190 -15.90 6.14 -3.65
N LYS A 191 -15.50 5.13 -2.89
CA LYS A 191 -16.29 3.91 -2.67
C LYS A 191 -17.61 4.19 -1.90
N TYR A 192 -17.55 5.00 -0.84
CA TYR A 192 -18.74 5.39 -0.09
C TYR A 192 -19.68 6.24 -0.92
N ILE A 193 -19.18 7.23 -1.67
CA ILE A 193 -20.00 8.09 -2.54
C ILE A 193 -20.68 7.24 -3.63
N ALA A 194 -19.95 6.34 -4.27
CA ALA A 194 -20.50 5.45 -5.28
C ALA A 194 -21.61 4.57 -4.71
N ARG A 195 -21.42 4.00 -3.50
CA ARG A 195 -22.44 3.18 -2.85
C ARG A 195 -23.69 3.96 -2.47
N LEU A 196 -23.53 5.17 -1.93
CA LEU A 196 -24.67 6.04 -1.59
C LEU A 196 -25.48 6.40 -2.85
N ASN A 197 -24.81 6.73 -3.96
CA ASN A 197 -25.49 7.03 -5.23
C ASN A 197 -26.25 5.83 -5.80
N THR A 198 -25.83 4.60 -5.54
CA THR A 198 -26.57 3.41 -5.95
C THR A 198 -27.86 3.23 -5.12
N LEU A 199 -27.73 3.37 -3.80
CA LEU A 199 -28.87 3.21 -2.87
C LEU A 199 -29.96 4.27 -3.04
N THR A 200 -29.62 5.45 -3.55
CA THR A 200 -30.60 6.54 -3.79
C THR A 200 -31.34 6.41 -5.12
N LYS A 201 -30.94 5.44 -5.98
CA LYS A 201 -31.58 5.18 -7.26
C LYS A 201 -32.50 3.94 -7.26
N GLU A 202 -32.45 3.16 -6.19
CA GLU A 202 -33.37 2.08 -5.86
C GLU A 202 -34.61 2.61 -5.11
#